data_1cb651ff39bf3cce2bf2592c38a86b05
#
_entry.id   1cb651ff39bf3cce2bf2592c38a86b05
#
_cell.length_a   1.000
_cell.length_b   1.000
_cell.length_c   1.000
_cell.angle_alpha   90.00
_cell.angle_beta   90.00
_cell.angle_gamma   90.00
#
_symmetry.space_group_name_H-M   'P 1'
#
loop_
_entity.id
_entity.type
_entity.pdbx_description
1 polymer ?
#
loop_
_entity_poly.entity_id
_entity_poly.type
_entity_poly.pdbx_seq_one_letter_code
_entity_poly.pdbx_strand_id
1 'polypeptide(L)'
;MLKIYLLLSAVITLLLDIPFEIFKQTYSWWLVPVLLIGAFVALVLLHCIVLLVSVLVVNLDKPPKDTDFFRLLVKTFLKMALPILRVKVHTTGLEKIPEDEPFLIVSNHTHNLDPAIIYYAVPDARIAFIAKKEVRDLYPFVYKALHKLNGLPIDRENNREAAKVIINATKLIKEKTNSVAVFPEGYVSKTGELLPIRSGSLKIATKAKAKIVVCTTWGTKQVPKNLFRRRTDIYFDVLDVIDTAENQQTVELGEKIGEIMLESLITKEGYPTKTQEESIDFQ
;
A
#
# COMPACT_ATOMS: atom_id res chain seq x y z
N MET A 1 -10.49 -4.90 13.23
CA MET A 1 -11.22 -5.86 12.37
C MET A 1 -11.06 -7.32 12.83
N LEU A 2 -9.85 -7.85 13.05
CA LEU A 2 -9.72 -9.23 13.56
C LEU A 2 -10.48 -9.44 14.88
N LYS A 3 -10.37 -8.47 15.80
CA LYS A 3 -11.16 -8.48 17.06
C LYS A 3 -12.68 -8.46 16.82
N ILE A 4 -13.13 -7.76 15.75
CA ILE A 4 -14.56 -7.73 15.40
C ILE A 4 -15.01 -9.08 14.88
N TYR A 5 -14.20 -9.77 14.06
CA TYR A 5 -14.54 -11.11 13.58
C TYR A 5 -14.55 -12.13 14.72
N LEU A 6 -13.62 -12.03 15.67
CA LEU A 6 -13.65 -12.85 16.88
C LEU A 6 -14.92 -12.60 17.71
N LEU A 7 -15.31 -11.34 17.87
CA LEU A 7 -16.54 -10.99 18.57
C LEU A 7 -17.78 -11.51 17.83
N LEU A 8 -17.85 -11.30 16.52
CA LEU A 8 -18.96 -11.80 15.69
C LEU A 8 -19.02 -13.33 15.70
N SER A 9 -17.90 -14.04 15.65
CA SER A 9 -17.89 -15.50 15.74
C SER A 9 -18.38 -15.99 17.10
N ALA A 10 -18.04 -15.29 18.19
CA ALA A 10 -18.56 -15.60 19.51
C ALA A 10 -20.08 -15.39 19.57
N VAL A 11 -20.58 -14.27 19.01
CA VAL A 11 -22.03 -14.00 18.94
C VAL A 11 -22.75 -15.07 18.11
N ILE A 12 -22.21 -15.44 16.95
CA ILE A 12 -22.76 -16.51 16.11
C ILE A 12 -22.80 -17.85 16.88
N THR A 13 -21.73 -18.18 17.60
CA THR A 13 -21.67 -19.42 18.41
C THR A 13 -22.73 -19.40 19.50
N LEU A 14 -22.93 -18.27 20.20
CA LEU A 14 -23.98 -18.12 21.20
C LEU A 14 -25.39 -18.22 20.59
N LEU A 15 -25.60 -17.63 19.41
CA LEU A 15 -26.88 -17.72 18.71
C LEU A 15 -27.21 -19.15 18.26
N LEU A 16 -26.18 -19.91 17.87
CA LEU A 16 -26.35 -21.35 17.53
C LEU A 16 -26.63 -22.20 18.75
N ASP A 17 -26.24 -21.77 19.95
CA ASP A 17 -26.57 -22.50 21.19
C ASP A 17 -28.08 -22.51 21.47
N ILE A 18 -28.82 -21.42 21.10
CA ILE A 18 -30.26 -21.29 21.36
C ILE A 18 -31.06 -22.50 20.82
N PRO A 19 -30.96 -22.89 19.52
CA PRO A 19 -31.68 -24.03 18.97
C PRO A 19 -31.08 -25.39 19.33
N PHE A 20 -29.78 -25.47 19.60
CA PHE A 20 -29.09 -26.75 19.80
C PHE A 20 -28.77 -27.05 21.26
N GLU A 21 -28.99 -26.12 22.18
CA GLU A 21 -28.74 -26.27 23.62
C GLU A 21 -27.35 -26.85 23.96
N ILE A 22 -26.33 -26.48 23.21
CA ILE A 22 -24.96 -27.06 23.26
C ILE A 22 -24.37 -26.95 24.66
N PHE A 23 -24.56 -25.78 25.32
CA PHE A 23 -24.05 -25.52 26.67
C PHE A 23 -24.76 -26.35 27.77
N LYS A 24 -25.96 -26.87 27.50
CA LYS A 24 -26.70 -27.70 28.47
C LYS A 24 -26.27 -29.16 28.43
N GLN A 25 -25.64 -29.60 27.34
CA GLN A 25 -25.22 -31.00 27.16
C GLN A 25 -23.78 -31.18 27.64
N THR A 26 -23.61 -31.96 28.70
CA THR A 26 -22.31 -32.24 29.35
C THR A 26 -21.23 -32.78 28.40
N TYR A 27 -21.64 -33.44 27.30
CA TYR A 27 -20.74 -34.07 26.33
C TYR A 27 -20.47 -33.20 25.09
N SER A 28 -21.07 -32.00 24.97
CA SER A 28 -21.01 -31.17 23.75
C SER A 28 -20.15 -29.93 23.89
N TRP A 29 -19.52 -29.69 25.03
CA TRP A 29 -18.70 -28.53 25.29
C TRP A 29 -17.54 -28.33 24.27
N TRP A 30 -17.04 -29.44 23.69
CA TRP A 30 -16.00 -29.43 22.66
C TRP A 30 -16.49 -28.83 21.33
N LEU A 31 -17.80 -28.77 21.09
CA LEU A 31 -18.40 -28.14 19.91
C LEU A 31 -18.23 -26.62 19.95
N VAL A 32 -18.17 -26.01 21.12
CA VAL A 32 -18.04 -24.57 21.29
C VAL A 32 -16.79 -24.00 20.57
N PRO A 33 -15.56 -24.48 20.83
CA PRO A 33 -14.38 -24.04 20.11
C PRO A 33 -14.44 -24.38 18.61
N VAL A 34 -15.04 -25.50 18.22
CA VAL A 34 -15.21 -25.88 16.82
C VAL A 34 -16.12 -24.88 16.08
N LEU A 35 -17.26 -24.54 16.67
CA LEU A 35 -18.18 -23.55 16.10
C LEU A 35 -17.56 -22.15 16.05
N LEU A 36 -16.83 -21.77 17.09
CA LEU A 36 -16.16 -20.48 17.16
C LEU A 36 -15.10 -20.34 16.06
N ILE A 37 -14.27 -21.34 15.89
CA ILE A 37 -13.25 -21.39 14.83
C ILE A 37 -13.94 -21.47 13.46
N GLY A 38 -14.95 -22.31 13.30
CA GLY A 38 -15.71 -22.45 12.05
C GLY A 38 -16.36 -21.13 11.62
N ALA A 39 -17.05 -20.45 12.55
CA ALA A 39 -17.64 -19.14 12.29
C ALA A 39 -16.58 -18.09 11.93
N PHE A 40 -15.45 -18.07 12.63
CA PHE A 40 -14.34 -17.17 12.32
C PHE A 40 -13.80 -17.41 10.91
N VAL A 41 -13.52 -18.66 10.55
CA VAL A 41 -13.04 -19.03 9.21
C VAL A 41 -14.08 -18.66 8.15
N ALA A 42 -15.37 -18.92 8.38
CA ALA A 42 -16.44 -18.55 7.46
C ALA A 42 -16.51 -17.04 7.23
N LEU A 43 -16.36 -16.23 8.27
CA LEU A 43 -16.32 -14.78 8.16
C LEU A 43 -15.12 -14.28 7.36
N VAL A 44 -13.94 -14.87 7.56
CA VAL A 44 -12.73 -14.55 6.78
C VAL A 44 -12.92 -14.93 5.31
N LEU A 45 -13.46 -16.12 5.03
CA LEU A 45 -13.74 -16.56 3.66
C LEU A 45 -14.78 -15.67 3.00
N LEU A 46 -15.85 -15.30 3.70
CA LEU A 46 -16.87 -14.37 3.19
C LEU A 46 -16.24 -13.02 2.84
N HIS A 47 -15.37 -12.50 3.70
CA HIS A 47 -14.64 -11.26 3.41
C HIS A 47 -13.80 -11.38 2.13
N CYS A 48 -13.03 -12.46 1.98
CA CYS A 48 -12.22 -12.71 0.78
C CYS A 48 -13.10 -12.84 -0.47
N ILE A 49 -14.27 -13.51 -0.37
CA ILE A 49 -15.23 -13.64 -1.48
C ILE A 49 -15.81 -12.28 -1.86
N VAL A 50 -16.23 -11.47 -0.89
CA VAL A 50 -16.77 -10.13 -1.14
C VAL A 50 -15.72 -9.23 -1.80
N LEU A 51 -14.47 -9.28 -1.33
CA LEU A 51 -13.36 -8.55 -1.95
C LEU A 51 -13.12 -9.04 -3.38
N LEU A 52 -13.03 -10.35 -3.60
CA LEU A 52 -12.84 -10.96 -4.91
C LEU A 52 -13.93 -10.53 -5.88
N VAL A 53 -15.20 -10.72 -5.52
CA VAL A 53 -16.35 -10.31 -6.33
C VAL A 53 -16.33 -8.81 -6.62
N SER A 54 -16.04 -7.99 -5.59
CA SER A 54 -15.93 -6.54 -5.73
C SER A 54 -14.88 -6.10 -6.75
N VAL A 55 -13.83 -6.89 -6.92
CA VAL A 55 -12.78 -6.63 -7.94
C VAL A 55 -13.15 -7.22 -9.29
N LEU A 56 -13.70 -8.43 -9.34
CA LEU A 56 -14.05 -9.11 -10.60
C LEU A 56 -15.10 -8.35 -11.42
N VAL A 57 -16.08 -7.74 -10.75
CA VAL A 57 -17.14 -6.95 -11.40
C VAL A 57 -16.69 -5.57 -11.87
N VAL A 58 -15.44 -5.18 -11.64
CA VAL A 58 -14.92 -3.88 -12.11
C VAL A 58 -14.88 -3.85 -13.62
N ASN A 59 -15.59 -2.87 -14.19
CA ASN A 59 -15.52 -2.53 -15.60
C ASN A 59 -14.50 -1.41 -15.79
N LEU A 60 -13.42 -1.71 -16.50
CA LEU A 60 -12.32 -0.78 -16.75
C LEU A 60 -12.65 0.34 -17.76
N ASP A 61 -13.73 0.18 -18.55
CA ASP A 61 -14.18 1.19 -19.50
C ASP A 61 -15.02 2.29 -18.82
N LYS A 62 -15.42 2.07 -17.58
CA LYS A 62 -16.16 3.05 -16.78
C LYS A 62 -15.21 3.80 -15.85
N PRO A 63 -15.52 5.07 -15.51
CA PRO A 63 -14.75 5.81 -14.53
C PRO A 63 -14.71 5.06 -13.20
N PRO A 64 -13.59 5.15 -12.46
CA PRO A 64 -13.45 4.48 -11.17
C PRO A 64 -14.52 4.94 -10.19
N LYS A 65 -14.99 4.03 -9.37
CA LYS A 65 -15.94 4.31 -8.29
C LYS A 65 -15.31 3.93 -6.94
N ASP A 66 -14.51 4.83 -6.43
CA ASP A 66 -13.86 4.68 -5.14
C ASP A 66 -14.88 4.85 -4.01
N THR A 67 -14.97 3.86 -3.12
CA THR A 67 -15.91 3.83 -1.99
C THR A 67 -15.21 3.46 -0.70
N ASP A 68 -15.66 4.04 0.42
CA ASP A 68 -15.12 3.72 1.76
C ASP A 68 -15.28 2.23 2.10
N PHE A 69 -16.38 1.61 1.64
CA PHE A 69 -16.59 0.18 1.79
C PHE A 69 -15.47 -0.65 1.13
N PHE A 70 -15.12 -0.34 -0.12
CA PHE A 70 -14.07 -1.09 -0.83
C PHE A 70 -12.69 -0.86 -0.18
N ARG A 71 -12.39 0.35 0.26
CA ARG A 71 -11.17 0.66 1.01
C ARG A 71 -11.09 -0.11 2.31
N LEU A 72 -12.21 -0.17 3.04
CA LEU A 72 -12.30 -0.95 4.27
C LEU A 72 -12.02 -2.44 4.00
N LEU A 73 -12.59 -2.99 2.91
CA LEU A 73 -12.32 -4.38 2.50
C LEU A 73 -10.82 -4.59 2.24
N VAL A 74 -10.19 -3.74 1.43
CA VAL A 74 -8.75 -3.87 1.11
C VAL A 74 -7.89 -3.72 2.36
N LYS A 75 -8.11 -2.68 3.18
CA LYS A 75 -7.36 -2.49 4.44
C LYS A 75 -7.53 -3.66 5.39
N THR A 76 -8.74 -4.18 5.51
CA THR A 76 -9.01 -5.33 6.39
C THR A 76 -8.32 -6.59 5.86
N PHE A 77 -8.38 -6.82 4.55
CA PHE A 77 -7.66 -7.92 3.92
C PHE A 77 -6.15 -7.85 4.21
N LEU A 78 -5.52 -6.69 4.03
CA LEU A 78 -4.10 -6.52 4.33
C LEU A 78 -3.80 -6.76 5.82
N LYS A 79 -4.65 -6.25 6.73
CA LYS A 79 -4.51 -6.49 8.19
C LYS A 79 -4.63 -7.97 8.58
N MET A 80 -5.30 -8.79 7.78
CA MET A 80 -5.38 -10.23 7.97
C MET A 80 -4.24 -10.97 7.26
N ALA A 81 -3.95 -10.60 6.02
CA ALA A 81 -2.98 -11.29 5.17
C ALA A 81 -1.54 -11.13 5.68
N LEU A 82 -1.12 -9.93 6.09
CA LEU A 82 0.25 -9.69 6.51
C LEU A 82 0.68 -10.57 7.70
N PRO A 83 -0.08 -10.71 8.80
CA PRO A 83 0.26 -11.64 9.88
C PRO A 83 0.29 -13.11 9.44
N ILE A 84 -0.65 -13.54 8.55
CA ILE A 84 -0.65 -14.91 8.01
C ILE A 84 0.63 -15.17 7.21
N LEU A 85 1.10 -14.19 6.45
CA LEU A 85 2.37 -14.24 5.72
C LEU A 85 3.59 -14.04 6.64
N ARG A 86 3.38 -13.97 7.97
CA ARG A 86 4.40 -13.69 8.98
C ARG A 86 5.15 -12.38 8.74
N VAL A 87 4.46 -11.38 8.19
CA VAL A 87 4.97 -10.03 7.98
C VAL A 87 4.58 -9.14 9.15
N LYS A 88 5.56 -8.46 9.73
CA LYS A 88 5.35 -7.40 10.71
C LYS A 88 5.79 -6.07 10.12
N VAL A 89 4.89 -5.10 10.09
CA VAL A 89 5.18 -3.74 9.63
C VAL A 89 5.47 -2.88 10.85
N HIS A 90 6.63 -2.25 10.83
CA HIS A 90 7.07 -1.24 11.79
C HIS A 90 6.90 0.12 11.12
N THR A 91 6.31 1.07 11.82
CA THR A 91 6.04 2.41 11.28
C THR A 91 6.59 3.47 12.20
N THR A 92 7.19 4.51 11.63
CA THR A 92 7.65 5.71 12.35
C THR A 92 7.17 6.98 11.63
N GLY A 93 7.00 8.07 12.36
CA GLY A 93 6.69 9.39 11.81
C GLY A 93 5.27 9.53 11.22
N LEU A 94 4.34 8.59 11.49
CA LEU A 94 2.97 8.67 10.98
C LEU A 94 2.24 9.93 11.43
N GLU A 95 2.61 10.48 12.58
CA GLU A 95 2.08 11.73 13.15
C GLU A 95 2.39 12.97 12.31
N LYS A 96 3.36 12.87 11.37
CA LYS A 96 3.70 13.95 10.43
C LYS A 96 2.73 14.04 9.26
N ILE A 97 1.97 12.99 8.98
CA ILE A 97 1.07 12.92 7.82
C ILE A 97 -0.06 13.93 7.97
N PRO A 98 -0.33 14.80 6.97
CA PRO A 98 -1.45 15.73 7.01
C PRO A 98 -2.79 15.00 7.14
N GLU A 99 -3.65 15.44 8.07
CA GLU A 99 -4.96 14.81 8.31
C GLU A 99 -6.07 15.44 7.45
N ASP A 100 -6.00 16.76 7.24
CA ASP A 100 -7.12 17.55 6.69
C ASP A 100 -7.04 17.82 5.19
N GLU A 101 -5.95 17.47 4.54
CA GLU A 101 -5.73 17.77 3.13
C GLU A 101 -5.04 16.62 2.40
N PRO A 102 -5.36 16.40 1.12
CA PRO A 102 -4.63 15.45 0.27
C PRO A 102 -3.19 15.91 0.03
N PHE A 103 -2.31 14.94 -0.11
CA PHE A 103 -0.88 15.12 -0.28
C PHE A 103 -0.30 14.18 -1.33
N LEU A 104 0.93 14.40 -1.73
CA LEU A 104 1.71 13.49 -2.56
C LEU A 104 2.61 12.64 -1.66
N ILE A 105 2.43 11.32 -1.67
CA ILE A 105 3.38 10.38 -1.06
C ILE A 105 4.47 10.08 -2.07
N VAL A 106 5.71 10.22 -1.63
CA VAL A 106 6.91 9.89 -2.41
C VAL A 106 7.71 8.85 -1.64
N SER A 107 7.93 7.67 -2.22
CA SER A 107 8.64 6.56 -1.57
C SER A 107 9.59 5.86 -2.55
N ASN A 108 10.63 5.23 -2.03
CA ASN A 108 11.47 4.33 -2.80
C ASN A 108 10.69 3.05 -3.20
N HIS A 109 11.20 2.34 -4.23
CA HIS A 109 10.51 1.16 -4.79
C HIS A 109 11.44 -0.02 -4.95
N THR A 110 11.36 -0.97 -4.03
CA THR A 110 12.21 -2.17 -4.01
C THR A 110 11.45 -3.45 -4.35
N HIS A 111 10.12 -3.46 -4.23
CA HIS A 111 9.30 -4.64 -4.49
C HIS A 111 7.84 -4.28 -4.83
N ASN A 112 7.16 -5.14 -5.60
CA ASN A 112 5.74 -4.95 -5.96
C ASN A 112 4.76 -4.95 -4.76
N LEU A 113 5.22 -5.28 -3.55
CA LEU A 113 4.44 -5.17 -2.32
C LEU A 113 4.49 -3.77 -1.68
N ASP A 114 5.41 -2.89 -2.08
CA ASP A 114 5.55 -1.56 -1.48
C ASP A 114 4.24 -0.76 -1.50
N PRO A 115 3.45 -0.74 -2.60
CA PRO A 115 2.16 -0.06 -2.60
C PRO A 115 1.19 -0.59 -1.55
N ALA A 116 1.18 -1.90 -1.32
CA ALA A 116 0.31 -2.53 -0.33
C ALA A 116 0.74 -2.17 1.10
N ILE A 117 2.06 -2.05 1.36
CA ILE A 117 2.60 -1.61 2.65
C ILE A 117 2.25 -0.15 2.92
N ILE A 118 2.42 0.74 1.93
CA ILE A 118 2.00 2.14 2.04
C ILE A 118 0.51 2.23 2.36
N TYR A 119 -0.32 1.49 1.61
CA TYR A 119 -1.77 1.49 1.80
C TYR A 119 -2.19 0.92 3.17
N TYR A 120 -1.44 -0.06 3.69
CA TYR A 120 -1.64 -0.62 5.01
C TYR A 120 -1.24 0.37 6.12
N ALA A 121 -0.09 1.02 5.97
CA ALA A 121 0.56 1.82 7.02
C ALA A 121 -0.08 3.20 7.17
N VAL A 122 -0.39 3.87 6.04
CA VAL A 122 -0.94 5.23 6.07
C VAL A 122 -2.39 5.20 6.59
N PRO A 123 -2.68 5.89 7.71
CA PRO A 123 -4.02 5.89 8.29
C PRO A 123 -4.98 6.68 7.37
N ASP A 124 -6.20 6.24 7.30
CA ASP A 124 -7.42 6.86 6.74
C ASP A 124 -7.33 7.67 5.43
N ALA A 125 -6.16 7.77 4.82
CA ALA A 125 -5.96 8.48 3.57
C ALA A 125 -6.58 7.72 2.38
N ARG A 126 -7.24 8.48 1.50
CA ARG A 126 -7.69 8.02 0.20
C ARG A 126 -6.50 8.08 -0.76
N ILE A 127 -5.81 6.97 -0.98
CA ILE A 127 -4.58 6.94 -1.78
C ILE A 127 -4.86 6.37 -3.15
N ALA A 128 -4.54 7.15 -4.19
CA ALA A 128 -4.48 6.70 -5.57
C ALA A 128 -3.00 6.44 -5.95
N PHE A 129 -2.71 5.26 -6.50
CA PHE A 129 -1.37 4.90 -6.93
C PHE A 129 -1.18 5.16 -8.42
N ILE A 130 -0.01 5.69 -8.80
CA ILE A 130 0.43 5.71 -10.18
C ILE A 130 1.14 4.38 -10.46
N ALA A 131 0.55 3.54 -11.32
CA ALA A 131 1.06 2.22 -11.64
C ALA A 131 1.34 2.08 -13.13
N LYS A 132 2.33 1.28 -13.51
CA LYS A 132 2.58 0.95 -14.91
C LYS A 132 1.35 0.31 -15.56
N LYS A 133 1.09 0.65 -16.83
CA LYS A 133 -0.02 0.06 -17.60
C LYS A 133 0.11 -1.47 -17.74
N GLU A 134 1.32 -2.00 -17.78
CA GLU A 134 1.61 -3.43 -17.91
C GLU A 134 1.19 -4.25 -16.69
N VAL A 135 0.90 -3.60 -15.55
CA VAL A 135 0.27 -4.25 -14.39
C VAL A 135 -1.09 -4.87 -14.78
N ARG A 136 -1.76 -4.32 -15.80
CA ARG A 136 -3.01 -4.86 -16.34
C ARG A 136 -2.86 -6.31 -16.80
N ASP A 137 -1.79 -6.61 -17.50
CA ASP A 137 -1.56 -7.93 -18.13
C ASP A 137 -0.90 -8.91 -17.15
N LEU A 138 0.02 -8.40 -16.33
CA LEU A 138 0.76 -9.21 -15.36
C LEU A 138 -0.07 -9.55 -14.10
N TYR A 139 -0.88 -8.60 -13.63
CA TYR A 139 -1.63 -8.71 -12.37
C TYR A 139 -3.05 -8.12 -12.53
N PRO A 140 -3.92 -8.72 -13.37
CA PRO A 140 -5.22 -8.13 -13.73
C PRO A 140 -6.12 -7.87 -12.51
N PHE A 141 -6.05 -8.71 -11.47
CA PHE A 141 -6.78 -8.50 -10.23
C PHE A 141 -6.31 -7.23 -9.51
N VAL A 142 -4.99 -7.07 -9.36
CA VAL A 142 -4.39 -5.89 -8.71
C VAL A 142 -4.72 -4.62 -9.51
N TYR A 143 -4.64 -4.70 -10.85
CA TYR A 143 -4.96 -3.58 -11.71
C TYR A 143 -6.42 -3.11 -11.55
N LYS A 144 -7.38 -4.04 -11.50
CA LYS A 144 -8.79 -3.74 -11.25
C LYS A 144 -9.01 -3.13 -9.86
N ALA A 145 -8.32 -3.64 -8.84
CA ALA A 145 -8.37 -3.08 -7.49
C ALA A 145 -7.80 -1.65 -7.45
N LEU A 146 -6.65 -1.41 -8.11
CA LEU A 146 -6.06 -0.08 -8.24
C LEU A 146 -7.01 0.88 -8.99
N HIS A 147 -7.60 0.43 -10.13
CA HIS A 147 -8.58 1.23 -10.86
C HIS A 147 -9.73 1.67 -9.94
N LYS A 148 -10.27 0.74 -9.15
CA LYS A 148 -11.36 1.04 -8.21
C LYS A 148 -10.97 2.01 -7.09
N LEU A 149 -9.67 2.13 -6.79
CA LEU A 149 -9.09 3.08 -5.83
C LEU A 149 -8.60 4.39 -6.50
N ASN A 150 -9.12 4.75 -7.67
CA ASN A 150 -8.67 5.90 -8.47
C ASN A 150 -7.21 5.81 -8.94
N GLY A 151 -6.65 4.60 -9.03
CA GLY A 151 -5.30 4.39 -9.53
C GLY A 151 -5.14 4.87 -10.98
N LEU A 152 -3.98 5.44 -11.27
CA LEU A 152 -3.68 6.07 -12.54
C LEU A 152 -2.66 5.23 -13.32
N PRO A 153 -3.06 4.59 -14.43
CA PRO A 153 -2.13 3.85 -15.27
C PRO A 153 -1.20 4.81 -16.03
N ILE A 154 0.10 4.54 -16.02
CA ILE A 154 1.09 5.34 -16.72
C ILE A 154 1.83 4.50 -17.76
N ASP A 155 1.92 5.05 -18.97
CA ASP A 155 2.89 4.66 -19.98
C ASP A 155 4.09 5.60 -19.85
N ARG A 156 5.21 5.08 -19.39
CA ARG A 156 6.42 5.89 -19.14
C ARG A 156 7.24 6.17 -20.39
N GLU A 157 7.04 5.40 -21.43
CA GLU A 157 7.71 5.55 -22.73
C GLU A 157 7.00 6.60 -23.58
N ASN A 158 5.73 6.89 -23.27
CA ASN A 158 4.93 7.92 -23.93
C ASN A 158 4.84 9.19 -23.08
N ASN A 159 5.66 10.17 -23.38
CA ASN A 159 5.71 11.44 -22.64
C ASN A 159 4.35 12.17 -22.61
N ARG A 160 3.54 12.07 -23.68
CA ARG A 160 2.21 12.71 -23.74
C ARG A 160 1.23 12.04 -22.78
N GLU A 161 1.23 10.71 -22.72
CA GLU A 161 0.40 9.95 -21.78
C GLU A 161 0.87 10.17 -20.33
N ALA A 162 2.19 10.18 -20.08
CA ALA A 162 2.73 10.49 -18.77
C ALA A 162 2.31 11.91 -18.30
N ALA A 163 2.31 12.90 -19.20
CA ALA A 163 1.84 14.26 -18.87
C ALA A 163 0.35 14.29 -18.50
N LYS A 164 -0.51 13.50 -19.18
CA LYS A 164 -1.93 13.39 -18.82
C LYS A 164 -2.12 12.77 -17.42
N VAL A 165 -1.32 11.76 -17.08
CA VAL A 165 -1.36 11.15 -15.74
C VAL A 165 -1.00 12.16 -14.66
N ILE A 166 0.03 12.99 -14.88
CA ILE A 166 0.40 14.07 -13.95
C ILE A 166 -0.76 15.06 -13.78
N ILE A 167 -1.42 15.45 -14.87
CA ILE A 167 -2.58 16.35 -14.82
C ILE A 167 -3.72 15.72 -14.01
N ASN A 168 -4.05 14.46 -14.28
CA ASN A 168 -5.12 13.76 -13.56
C ASN A 168 -4.78 13.58 -12.08
N ALA A 169 -3.54 13.23 -11.74
CA ALA A 169 -3.07 13.12 -10.35
C ALA A 169 -3.17 14.48 -9.63
N THR A 170 -2.74 15.56 -10.30
CA THR A 170 -2.87 16.93 -9.77
C THR A 170 -4.34 17.29 -9.51
N LYS A 171 -5.25 16.88 -10.41
CA LYS A 171 -6.69 17.10 -10.27
C LYS A 171 -7.25 16.38 -9.04
N LEU A 172 -6.88 15.11 -8.81
CA LEU A 172 -7.32 14.34 -7.63
C LEU A 172 -6.99 15.05 -6.32
N ILE A 173 -5.78 15.61 -6.22
CA ILE A 173 -5.35 16.36 -5.05
C ILE A 173 -6.11 17.68 -4.92
N LYS A 174 -6.21 18.47 -6.00
CA LYS A 174 -6.90 19.77 -5.99
C LYS A 174 -8.38 19.66 -5.64
N GLU A 175 -9.05 18.64 -6.15
CA GLU A 175 -10.46 18.37 -5.88
C GLU A 175 -10.70 17.70 -4.52
N LYS A 176 -9.63 17.50 -3.74
CA LYS A 176 -9.66 16.85 -2.42
C LYS A 176 -10.30 15.46 -2.42
N THR A 177 -10.17 14.75 -3.54
CA THR A 177 -10.72 13.40 -3.68
C THR A 177 -9.76 12.33 -3.19
N ASN A 178 -8.48 12.43 -3.54
CA ASN A 178 -7.43 11.47 -3.14
C ASN A 178 -6.09 12.15 -2.91
N SER A 179 -5.32 11.62 -1.96
CA SER A 179 -3.87 11.71 -1.97
C SER A 179 -3.32 10.81 -3.07
N VAL A 180 -2.13 11.12 -3.57
CA VAL A 180 -1.52 10.32 -4.64
C VAL A 180 -0.19 9.75 -4.15
N ALA A 181 0.08 8.49 -4.45
CA ALA A 181 1.37 7.87 -4.14
C ALA A 181 2.14 7.57 -5.43
N VAL A 182 3.42 7.94 -5.42
CA VAL A 182 4.34 7.74 -6.52
C VAL A 182 5.66 7.14 -6.04
N PHE A 183 6.28 6.38 -6.94
CA PHE A 183 7.65 5.92 -6.81
C PHE A 183 8.48 6.69 -7.83
N PRO A 184 9.16 7.78 -7.41
CA PRO A 184 9.79 8.71 -8.36
C PRO A 184 11.00 8.12 -9.07
N GLU A 185 11.54 7.01 -8.58
CA GLU A 185 12.57 6.22 -9.26
C GLU A 185 12.13 5.74 -10.64
N GLY A 186 10.84 5.51 -10.80
CA GLY A 186 10.27 5.04 -12.06
C GLY A 186 10.37 3.54 -12.28
N TYR A 187 11.19 2.81 -11.56
CA TYR A 187 11.39 1.36 -11.66
C TYR A 187 11.51 0.74 -10.27
N VAL A 188 11.29 -0.59 -10.22
CA VAL A 188 11.59 -1.38 -9.03
C VAL A 188 13.10 -1.63 -8.99
N SER A 189 13.77 -1.20 -7.93
CA SER A 189 15.20 -1.44 -7.74
C SER A 189 15.51 -2.93 -7.59
N LYS A 190 16.28 -3.48 -8.52
CA LYS A 190 16.70 -4.90 -8.48
C LYS A 190 17.73 -5.17 -7.39
N THR A 191 18.62 -4.22 -7.14
CA THR A 191 19.67 -4.33 -6.12
C THR A 191 19.12 -4.04 -4.72
N GLY A 192 18.14 -3.16 -4.60
CA GLY A 192 17.60 -2.60 -3.36
C GLY A 192 18.17 -1.21 -3.06
N GLU A 193 19.13 -0.73 -3.86
CA GLU A 193 19.63 0.63 -3.77
C GLU A 193 18.56 1.64 -4.20
N LEU A 194 18.62 2.83 -3.65
CA LEU A 194 17.80 3.95 -4.10
C LEU A 194 18.24 4.36 -5.51
N LEU A 195 17.30 4.36 -6.44
CA LEU A 195 17.55 4.83 -7.80
C LEU A 195 17.38 6.35 -7.88
N PRO A 196 17.95 7.02 -8.92
CA PRO A 196 17.82 8.47 -9.08
C PRO A 196 16.35 8.91 -9.12
N ILE A 197 16.05 9.99 -8.40
CA ILE A 197 14.71 10.55 -8.30
C ILE A 197 14.38 11.32 -9.60
N ARG A 198 13.32 10.91 -10.28
CA ARG A 198 12.80 11.60 -11.46
C ARG A 198 11.87 12.75 -11.04
N SER A 199 12.32 13.96 -11.17
CA SER A 199 11.60 15.17 -10.71
C SER A 199 10.25 15.41 -11.40
N GLY A 200 10.01 14.75 -12.55
CA GLY A 200 8.75 14.92 -13.31
C GLY A 200 7.49 14.58 -12.52
N SER A 201 7.53 13.57 -11.64
CA SER A 201 6.39 13.18 -10.79
C SER A 201 6.12 14.21 -9.68
N LEU A 202 7.12 14.96 -9.24
CA LEU A 202 6.97 15.98 -8.20
C LEU A 202 6.14 17.19 -8.68
N LYS A 203 6.01 17.36 -10.02
CA LYS A 203 5.10 18.34 -10.61
C LYS A 203 3.64 18.16 -10.18
N ILE A 204 3.25 16.98 -9.70
CA ILE A 204 1.92 16.74 -9.16
C ILE A 204 1.69 17.65 -7.94
N ALA A 205 2.59 17.61 -6.98
CA ALA A 205 2.49 18.39 -5.76
C ALA A 205 2.68 19.89 -6.02
N THR A 206 3.72 20.30 -6.76
CA THR A 206 3.97 21.72 -7.03
C THR A 206 2.84 22.39 -7.80
N LYS A 207 2.23 21.68 -8.78
CA LYS A 207 1.05 22.19 -9.50
C LYS A 207 -0.22 22.18 -8.65
N ALA A 208 -0.34 21.26 -7.70
CA ALA A 208 -1.47 21.20 -6.77
C ALA A 208 -1.28 22.17 -5.59
N LYS A 209 -0.07 22.69 -5.34
CA LYS A 209 0.35 23.40 -4.12
C LYS A 209 0.07 22.52 -2.88
N ALA A 210 0.41 21.25 -2.97
CA ALA A 210 0.14 20.25 -1.95
C ALA A 210 1.44 19.82 -1.26
N LYS A 211 1.35 19.37 -0.03
CA LYS A 211 2.48 18.81 0.72
C LYS A 211 2.99 17.53 0.09
N ILE A 212 4.29 17.31 0.16
CA ILE A 212 4.94 16.04 -0.18
C ILE A 212 5.30 15.33 1.11
N VAL A 213 4.76 14.13 1.29
CA VAL A 213 5.11 13.23 2.39
C VAL A 213 6.22 12.31 1.90
N VAL A 214 7.43 12.52 2.39
CA VAL A 214 8.63 11.75 2.03
C VAL A 214 8.70 10.51 2.90
N CYS A 215 8.69 9.34 2.28
CA CYS A 215 8.67 8.05 2.98
C CYS A 215 9.77 7.11 2.47
N THR A 216 10.14 6.14 3.30
CA THR A 216 10.90 4.97 2.85
C THR A 216 10.19 3.67 3.23
N THR A 217 10.34 2.67 2.37
CA THR A 217 9.89 1.29 2.62
C THR A 217 11.08 0.36 2.50
N TRP A 218 11.31 -0.47 3.54
CA TRP A 218 12.42 -1.41 3.56
C TRP A 218 11.97 -2.79 4.03
N GLY A 219 12.59 -3.86 3.50
CA GLY A 219 12.32 -5.25 3.90
C GLY A 219 11.31 -6.00 3.03
N THR A 220 10.54 -5.34 2.18
CA THR A 220 9.51 -5.97 1.33
C THR A 220 10.07 -7.02 0.38
N LYS A 221 11.30 -6.84 -0.10
CA LYS A 221 12.04 -7.77 -0.98
C LYS A 221 12.31 -9.13 -0.32
N GLN A 222 12.29 -9.19 1.02
CA GLN A 222 12.51 -10.43 1.76
C GLN A 222 11.23 -11.27 1.92
N VAL A 223 10.04 -10.68 1.72
CA VAL A 223 8.77 -11.37 1.92
C VAL A 223 8.67 -12.66 1.10
N PRO A 224 8.93 -12.70 -0.22
CA PRO A 224 8.84 -13.94 -0.99
C PRO A 224 9.83 -15.02 -0.53
N LYS A 225 11.01 -14.61 -0.08
CA LYS A 225 12.07 -15.53 0.40
C LYS A 225 11.69 -16.18 1.74
N ASN A 226 11.01 -15.43 2.59
CA ASN A 226 10.66 -15.83 3.96
C ASN A 226 9.26 -16.45 4.05
N LEU A 227 8.48 -16.44 2.97
CA LEU A 227 7.07 -16.81 2.95
C LEU A 227 6.79 -18.11 3.72
N PHE A 228 5.93 -18.04 4.73
CA PHE A 228 5.54 -19.11 5.66
C PHE A 228 6.69 -19.74 6.49
N ARG A 229 7.96 -19.42 6.23
CA ARG A 229 9.12 -20.01 6.90
C ARG A 229 9.63 -19.15 8.04
N ARG A 230 9.89 -17.88 7.76
CA ARG A 230 10.45 -16.92 8.72
C ARG A 230 9.59 -15.67 8.79
N ARG A 231 9.66 -14.97 9.91
CA ARG A 231 9.06 -13.64 10.03
C ARG A 231 9.87 -12.67 9.15
N THR A 232 9.15 -11.78 8.48
CA THR A 232 9.74 -10.66 7.76
C THR A 232 9.34 -9.37 8.46
N ASP A 233 10.31 -8.61 8.89
CA ASP A 233 10.11 -7.27 9.42
C ASP A 233 10.24 -6.27 8.26
N ILE A 234 9.19 -5.43 8.09
CA ILE A 234 9.14 -4.36 7.11
C ILE A 234 9.11 -3.05 7.87
N TYR A 235 9.87 -2.09 7.40
CA TYR A 235 9.94 -0.74 7.95
C TYR A 235 9.31 0.23 6.96
N PHE A 236 8.36 1.01 7.44
CA PHE A 236 7.75 2.11 6.72
C PHE A 236 7.93 3.37 7.55
N ASP A 237 8.78 4.26 7.07
CA ASP A 237 9.16 5.47 7.80
C ASP A 237 8.71 6.70 7.04
N VAL A 238 7.96 7.57 7.70
CA VAL A 238 7.66 8.93 7.23
C VAL A 238 8.76 9.84 7.73
N LEU A 239 9.59 10.30 6.80
CA LEU A 239 10.83 11.02 7.11
C LEU A 239 10.56 12.51 7.29
N ASP A 240 9.91 13.12 6.30
CA ASP A 240 9.67 14.54 6.26
C ASP A 240 8.37 14.88 5.54
N VAL A 241 7.87 16.10 5.75
CA VAL A 241 6.73 16.67 5.04
C VAL A 241 7.13 18.03 4.47
N ILE A 242 7.26 18.11 3.15
CA ILE A 242 7.73 19.29 2.45
C ILE A 242 6.52 20.06 1.90
N ASP A 243 6.41 21.34 2.26
CA ASP A 243 5.42 22.23 1.67
C ASP A 243 5.90 22.72 0.30
N THR A 244 5.02 22.67 -0.71
CA THR A 244 5.33 23.13 -2.08
C THR A 244 4.62 24.44 -2.45
N ALA A 245 4.07 25.15 -1.47
CA ALA A 245 3.40 26.44 -1.70
C ALA A 245 4.36 27.49 -2.29
N GLU A 246 5.63 27.44 -1.91
CA GLU A 246 6.69 28.23 -2.50
C GLU A 246 7.16 27.61 -3.82
N ASN A 247 7.45 28.43 -4.81
CA ASN A 247 7.80 28.05 -6.18
C ASN A 247 9.20 27.39 -6.22
N GLN A 248 9.29 26.13 -5.76
CA GLN A 248 10.53 25.36 -5.75
C GLN A 248 10.75 24.69 -7.10
N GLN A 249 12.00 24.70 -7.58
CA GLN A 249 12.38 23.95 -8.77
C GLN A 249 12.28 22.45 -8.47
N THR A 250 11.56 21.73 -9.31
CA THR A 250 11.31 20.27 -9.07
C THR A 250 12.58 19.43 -9.13
N VAL A 251 13.66 19.90 -9.74
CA VAL A 251 14.96 19.21 -9.78
C VAL A 251 15.62 19.27 -8.41
N GLU A 252 15.80 20.45 -7.84
CA GLU A 252 16.36 20.65 -6.50
C GLU A 252 15.55 19.92 -5.43
N LEU A 253 14.22 19.97 -5.57
CA LEU A 253 13.31 19.24 -4.70
C LEU A 253 13.52 17.71 -4.79
N GLY A 254 13.80 17.20 -5.99
CA GLY A 254 14.12 15.79 -6.23
C GLY A 254 15.43 15.37 -5.58
N GLU A 255 16.45 16.17 -5.67
CA GLU A 255 17.76 15.95 -5.04
C GLU A 255 17.61 15.92 -3.52
N LYS A 256 16.97 16.94 -2.93
CA LYS A 256 16.68 16.98 -1.48
C LYS A 256 15.91 15.75 -1.00
N ILE A 257 14.87 15.32 -1.71
CA ILE A 257 14.10 14.13 -1.37
C ILE A 257 14.98 12.87 -1.44
N GLY A 258 15.83 12.78 -2.47
CA GLY A 258 16.77 11.68 -2.62
C GLY A 258 17.76 11.58 -1.46
N GLU A 259 18.32 12.70 -1.02
CA GLU A 259 19.22 12.78 0.15
C GLU A 259 18.50 12.31 1.43
N ILE A 260 17.32 12.86 1.74
CA ILE A 260 16.52 12.48 2.92
C ILE A 260 16.22 10.96 2.92
N MET A 261 15.85 10.41 1.77
CA MET A 261 15.57 8.97 1.65
C MET A 261 16.84 8.13 1.84
N LEU A 262 17.95 8.55 1.21
CA LEU A 262 19.21 7.82 1.27
C LEU A 262 19.74 7.77 2.70
N GLU A 263 19.76 8.89 3.42
CA GLU A 263 20.15 8.98 4.82
C GLU A 263 19.40 7.96 5.70
N SER A 264 18.10 7.81 5.49
CA SER A 264 17.29 6.82 6.21
C SER A 264 17.62 5.39 5.79
N LEU A 265 17.77 5.14 4.49
CA LEU A 265 17.96 3.79 3.95
C LEU A 265 19.31 3.19 4.31
N ILE A 266 20.39 3.97 4.32
CA ILE A 266 21.74 3.49 4.67
C ILE A 266 21.83 3.00 6.12
N THR A 267 20.91 3.41 6.99
CA THR A 267 20.85 2.92 8.38
C THR A 267 20.18 1.55 8.50
N LYS A 268 19.53 1.06 7.44
CA LYS A 268 18.79 -0.20 7.46
C LYS A 268 19.74 -1.38 7.30
N GLU A 269 19.57 -2.39 8.14
CA GLU A 269 20.33 -3.63 8.04
C GLU A 269 20.17 -4.27 6.65
N GLY A 270 21.29 -4.59 6.01
CA GLY A 270 21.32 -5.20 4.68
C GLY A 270 21.04 -4.24 3.52
N TYR A 271 21.08 -2.91 3.76
CA TYR A 271 21.10 -1.95 2.67
C TYR A 271 22.42 -2.07 1.90
N PRO A 272 22.41 -2.16 0.55
CA PRO A 272 23.62 -2.26 -0.25
C PRO A 272 24.40 -0.94 -0.15
N THR A 273 25.43 -0.91 0.66
CA THR A 273 26.43 0.17 0.62
C THR A 273 27.40 -0.14 -0.51
N LYS A 274 27.59 0.77 -1.43
CA LYS A 274 28.70 0.66 -2.39
C LYS A 274 29.99 0.62 -1.61
N THR A 275 30.54 -0.57 -1.41
CA THR A 275 31.98 -0.71 -1.16
C THR A 275 32.65 -0.15 -2.41
N GLN A 276 33.49 0.87 -2.23
CA GLN A 276 34.40 1.36 -3.27
C GLN A 276 35.27 0.18 -3.68
N GLU A 277 34.92 -0.46 -4.78
CA GLU A 277 35.73 -1.40 -5.55
C GLU A 277 34.77 -2.37 -6.27
N GLU A 278 34.23 -1.88 -7.38
CA GLU A 278 34.01 -2.68 -8.58
C GLU A 278 33.59 -1.71 -9.69
N SER A 279 34.58 -1.19 -10.36
CA SER A 279 34.47 -0.75 -11.75
C SER A 279 34.13 -1.98 -12.60
N ILE A 280 32.87 -2.27 -12.79
CA ILE A 280 32.44 -3.26 -13.76
C ILE A 280 32.28 -2.54 -15.09
N ASP A 281 33.22 -2.88 -15.99
CA ASP A 281 33.19 -2.61 -17.41
C ASP A 281 31.80 -2.86 -17.99
N PHE A 282 31.24 -1.81 -18.56
CA PHE A 282 30.15 -1.92 -19.50
C PHE A 282 30.72 -2.34 -20.86
N GLN A 283 30.60 -3.59 -21.19
CA GLN A 283 30.55 -4.09 -22.56
C GLN A 283 29.13 -4.51 -22.91
#